data_71b1469ec189b12c5f4276f78f543fa6
#
_entry.id   71b1469ec189b12c5f4276f78f543fa6
#
_cell.length_a   1.000
_cell.length_b   1.000
_cell.length_c   1.000
_cell.angle_alpha   90.00
_cell.angle_beta   90.00
_cell.angle_gamma   90.00
#
_symmetry.space_group_name_H-M   'P 1'
#
loop_
_entity.id
_entity.type
_entity.pdbx_description
1 polymer ?
#
loop_
_entity_poly.entity_id
_entity_poly.type
_entity_poly.pdbx_seq_one_letter_code
_entity_poly.pdbx_strand_id
1 'polypeptide(L)'
;MSDNRLILLGTKGGPRIGKGTAWPTSNLLVVEGKPYLIDAGLGVTRQVCNAGFLPFDIDRIFLTHNHSDHNLELGGFIQTGWTSGPMSEMKSYGAPGVANLMEHFLLSQSFDINIRVKDEGATDLREIVTWEEISEGAVYEDERVKVSCLRVIHPPVHHCYAFKFETAAGTVVFGADTTYFPPLADFAKDATILVHEAMFVPGAKKICEYMKPVKPTLWDHFEASHTSCEDVGRSATQ
;
A
#
# COMPACT_ATOMS: atom_id res chain seq x y z
N MET A 1 0.10 17.44 22.44
CA MET A 1 0.03 15.97 22.25
C MET A 1 0.60 15.71 20.86
N SER A 2 1.48 14.72 20.71
CA SER A 2 1.99 14.32 19.40
C SER A 2 0.84 13.81 18.53
N ASP A 3 0.77 14.24 17.26
CA ASP A 3 -0.26 13.79 16.31
C ASP A 3 0.12 12.41 15.76
N ASN A 4 -0.36 11.35 16.43
CA ASN A 4 -0.15 9.96 16.01
C ASN A 4 -1.50 9.36 15.62
N ARG A 5 -1.65 8.95 14.37
CA ARG A 5 -2.90 8.42 13.82
C ARG A 5 -2.64 7.31 12.82
N LEU A 6 -3.49 6.29 12.86
CA LEU A 6 -3.65 5.34 11.77
C LEU A 6 -4.97 5.64 11.05
N ILE A 7 -4.92 5.85 9.74
CA ILE A 7 -6.08 6.17 8.92
C ILE A 7 -6.20 5.13 7.80
N LEU A 8 -7.28 4.37 7.80
CA LEU A 8 -7.59 3.41 6.75
C LEU A 8 -8.25 4.16 5.60
N LEU A 9 -7.49 4.46 4.54
CA LEU A 9 -7.95 5.24 3.38
C LEU A 9 -8.77 4.39 2.41
N GLY A 10 -8.45 3.09 2.31
CA GLY A 10 -9.14 2.12 1.50
C GLY A 10 -9.06 0.74 2.13
N THR A 11 -10.20 0.06 2.25
CA THR A 11 -10.35 -1.21 2.98
C THR A 11 -10.97 -2.31 2.15
N LYS A 12 -11.09 -2.10 0.83
CA LYS A 12 -11.71 -3.06 -0.06
C LYS A 12 -10.65 -4.01 -0.65
N GLY A 13 -10.87 -5.30 -0.49
CA GLY A 13 -10.10 -6.32 -1.21
C GLY A 13 -10.44 -6.34 -2.70
N GLY A 14 -9.41 -6.41 -3.53
CA GLY A 14 -9.46 -6.47 -4.98
C GLY A 14 -9.77 -5.13 -5.68
N PRO A 15 -9.41 -5.01 -6.98
CA PRO A 15 -9.40 -3.74 -7.72
C PRO A 15 -10.79 -3.26 -8.19
N ARG A 16 -11.83 -4.06 -8.04
CA ARG A 16 -13.15 -3.73 -8.58
C ARG A 16 -13.81 -2.57 -7.84
N ILE A 17 -14.14 -1.50 -8.56
CA ILE A 17 -14.95 -0.39 -8.06
C ILE A 17 -16.42 -0.63 -8.37
N GLY A 18 -17.30 -0.33 -7.44
CA GLY A 18 -18.76 -0.39 -7.59
C GLY A 18 -19.45 0.73 -6.82
N LYS A 19 -20.76 0.91 -7.04
CA LYS A 19 -21.54 1.90 -6.30
C LYS A 19 -21.54 1.55 -4.80
N GLY A 20 -21.11 2.50 -3.96
CA GLY A 20 -21.14 2.35 -2.50
C GLY A 20 -20.12 1.35 -1.95
N THR A 21 -19.15 0.87 -2.75
CA THR A 21 -18.04 0.08 -2.23
C THR A 21 -16.97 0.96 -1.59
N ALA A 22 -16.25 0.42 -0.62
CA ALA A 22 -15.03 1.03 -0.14
C ALA A 22 -13.99 1.14 -1.27
N TRP A 23 -12.98 1.99 -1.08
CA TRP A 23 -11.85 2.13 -1.99
C TRP A 23 -10.87 0.96 -1.82
N PRO A 24 -10.10 0.61 -2.87
CA PRO A 24 -9.00 -0.33 -2.79
C PRO A 24 -7.97 0.01 -1.72
N THR A 25 -7.11 -0.93 -1.41
CA THR A 25 -6.22 -0.88 -0.25
C THR A 25 -5.28 0.33 -0.29
N SER A 26 -5.36 1.13 0.76
CA SER A 26 -4.38 2.15 1.10
C SER A 26 -4.53 2.57 2.57
N ASN A 27 -3.41 2.84 3.23
CA ASN A 27 -3.39 3.23 4.63
C ASN A 27 -2.43 4.39 4.84
N LEU A 28 -2.71 5.24 5.81
CA LEU A 28 -1.84 6.34 6.20
C LEU A 28 -1.49 6.21 7.67
N LEU A 29 -0.21 6.05 7.96
CA LEU A 29 0.32 6.13 9.31
C LEU A 29 0.92 7.52 9.52
N VAL A 30 0.38 8.25 10.47
CA VAL A 30 0.89 9.57 10.88
C VAL A 30 1.65 9.40 12.18
N VAL A 31 2.92 9.79 12.21
CA VAL A 31 3.77 9.73 13.39
C VAL A 31 4.34 11.11 13.65
N GLU A 32 3.97 11.70 14.79
CA GLU A 32 4.37 13.08 15.15
C GLU A 32 4.07 14.10 14.04
N GLY A 33 2.91 13.92 13.39
CA GLY A 33 2.44 14.78 12.30
C GLY A 33 3.00 14.44 10.92
N LYS A 34 4.00 13.56 10.79
CA LYS A 34 4.55 13.13 9.51
C LYS A 34 3.76 11.94 8.96
N PRO A 35 3.19 12.02 7.74
CA PRO A 35 2.46 10.94 7.11
C PRO A 35 3.39 9.97 6.35
N TYR A 36 3.12 8.68 6.47
CA TYR A 36 3.71 7.56 5.72
C TYR A 36 2.59 6.80 5.02
N LEU A 37 2.70 6.62 3.70
CA LEU A 37 1.67 5.94 2.92
C LEU A 37 2.02 4.45 2.77
N ILE A 38 1.05 3.59 3.06
CA ILE A 38 1.16 2.14 2.87
C ILE A 38 0.11 1.72 1.85
N ASP A 39 0.56 1.24 0.71
CA ASP A 39 -0.17 0.97 -0.52
C ASP A 39 -0.84 2.21 -1.15
N ALA A 40 -0.99 2.15 -2.46
CA ALA A 40 -1.49 3.24 -3.30
C ALA A 40 -2.55 2.71 -4.30
N GLY A 41 -3.58 2.04 -3.78
CA GLY A 41 -4.73 1.61 -4.57
C GLY A 41 -5.53 2.78 -5.13
N LEU A 42 -6.40 2.49 -6.10
CA LEU A 42 -7.21 3.51 -6.77
C LEU A 42 -8.04 4.33 -5.76
N GLY A 43 -8.01 5.65 -5.88
CA GLY A 43 -8.69 6.60 -5.00
C GLY A 43 -7.81 7.16 -3.88
N VAL A 44 -6.58 6.67 -3.72
CA VAL A 44 -5.67 7.08 -2.64
C VAL A 44 -5.44 8.59 -2.59
N THR A 45 -5.23 9.24 -3.73
CA THR A 45 -5.01 10.69 -3.82
C THR A 45 -6.16 11.46 -3.19
N ARG A 46 -7.40 11.11 -3.55
CA ARG A 46 -8.58 11.76 -2.98
C ARG A 46 -8.74 11.47 -1.49
N GLN A 47 -8.47 10.24 -1.08
CA GLN A 47 -8.62 9.83 0.32
C GLN A 47 -7.56 10.48 1.22
N VAL A 48 -6.33 10.68 0.75
CA VAL A 48 -5.30 11.46 1.45
C VAL A 48 -5.76 12.89 1.66
N CYS A 49 -6.33 13.54 0.62
CA CYS A 49 -6.89 14.89 0.75
C CYS A 49 -8.07 14.93 1.76
N ASN A 50 -8.95 13.94 1.74
CA ASN A 50 -10.05 13.82 2.71
C ASN A 50 -9.56 13.62 4.15
N ALA A 51 -8.39 13.02 4.33
CA ALA A 51 -7.73 12.83 5.62
C ALA A 51 -7.03 14.10 6.14
N GLY A 52 -7.01 15.18 5.34
CA GLY A 52 -6.44 16.48 5.70
C GLY A 52 -4.98 16.65 5.33
N PHE A 53 -4.45 15.83 4.43
CA PHE A 53 -3.10 15.92 3.87
C PHE A 53 -3.16 16.21 2.37
N LEU A 54 -2.06 16.72 1.85
CA LEU A 54 -1.88 16.86 0.40
C LEU A 54 -0.84 15.81 -0.07
N PRO A 55 -0.91 15.34 -1.34
CA PRO A 55 0.02 14.32 -1.81
C PRO A 55 1.50 14.70 -1.64
N PHE A 56 1.85 15.98 -1.72
CA PHE A 56 3.22 16.44 -1.50
C PHE A 56 3.68 16.50 -0.03
N ASP A 57 2.77 16.30 0.95
CA ASP A 57 3.12 16.14 2.36
C ASP A 57 3.73 14.74 2.63
N ILE A 58 3.59 13.81 1.68
CA ILE A 58 4.01 12.42 1.81
C ILE A 58 5.26 12.21 0.97
N ASP A 59 6.37 11.92 1.63
CA ASP A 59 7.67 11.69 0.99
C ASP A 59 8.12 10.23 0.99
N ARG A 60 7.41 9.36 1.72
CA ARG A 60 7.72 7.91 1.84
C ARG A 60 6.48 7.06 1.61
N ILE A 61 6.59 6.14 0.65
CA ILE A 61 5.51 5.22 0.25
C ILE A 61 6.03 3.79 0.35
N PHE A 62 5.24 2.90 0.95
CA PHE A 62 5.57 1.49 1.13
C PHE A 62 4.52 0.63 0.43
N LEU A 63 4.94 -0.18 -0.52
CA LEU A 63 4.05 -1.06 -1.28
C LEU A 63 4.24 -2.51 -0.85
N THR A 64 3.15 -3.13 -0.40
CA THR A 64 3.16 -4.52 0.04
C THR A 64 3.47 -5.48 -1.11
N HIS A 65 2.86 -5.28 -2.26
CA HIS A 65 3.06 -6.07 -3.47
C HIS A 65 2.49 -5.36 -4.72
N ASN A 66 2.65 -5.99 -5.89
CA ASN A 66 2.35 -5.36 -7.18
C ASN A 66 0.96 -5.67 -7.76
N HIS A 67 -0.03 -6.12 -6.97
CA HIS A 67 -1.40 -6.15 -7.46
C HIS A 67 -1.97 -4.74 -7.64
N SER A 68 -2.86 -4.59 -8.61
CA SER A 68 -3.38 -3.27 -9.01
C SER A 68 -4.23 -2.58 -7.95
N ASP A 69 -4.83 -3.31 -7.05
CA ASP A 69 -5.57 -2.74 -5.90
C ASP A 69 -4.66 -2.20 -4.80
N HIS A 70 -3.34 -2.42 -4.89
CA HIS A 70 -2.33 -1.89 -3.99
C HIS A 70 -1.43 -0.81 -4.61
N ASN A 71 -1.36 -0.70 -5.95
CA ASN A 71 -0.39 0.19 -6.60
C ASN A 71 -0.90 1.01 -7.77
N LEU A 72 -2.17 0.82 -8.21
CA LEU A 72 -2.65 1.38 -9.48
C LEU A 72 -2.55 2.91 -9.55
N GLU A 73 -2.68 3.61 -8.44
CA GLU A 73 -2.62 5.07 -8.42
C GLU A 73 -1.26 5.63 -7.97
N LEU A 74 -0.24 4.77 -7.71
CA LEU A 74 1.07 5.20 -7.24
C LEU A 74 1.67 6.33 -8.08
N GLY A 75 1.82 6.12 -9.36
CA GLY A 75 2.40 7.13 -10.26
C GLY A 75 1.54 8.39 -10.33
N GLY A 76 0.21 8.24 -10.45
CA GLY A 76 -0.73 9.36 -10.46
C GLY A 76 -0.72 10.17 -9.16
N PHE A 77 -0.59 9.51 -8.01
CA PHE A 77 -0.43 10.13 -6.71
C PHE A 77 0.83 10.99 -6.66
N ILE A 78 1.96 10.44 -7.08
CA ILE A 78 3.26 11.12 -7.13
C ILE A 78 3.19 12.34 -8.06
N GLN A 79 2.67 12.19 -9.28
CA GLN A 79 2.53 13.30 -10.23
C GLN A 79 1.58 14.37 -9.72
N THR A 80 0.49 13.99 -9.06
CA THR A 80 -0.42 14.94 -8.45
C THR A 80 0.27 15.73 -7.32
N GLY A 81 1.09 15.08 -6.51
CA GLY A 81 1.91 15.76 -5.49
C GLY A 81 2.84 16.79 -6.13
N TRP A 82 3.58 16.39 -7.16
CA TRP A 82 4.49 17.27 -7.89
C TRP A 82 3.80 18.49 -8.52
N THR A 83 2.62 18.31 -9.10
CA THR A 83 1.88 19.41 -9.73
C THR A 83 1.11 20.29 -8.74
N SER A 84 0.95 19.86 -7.50
CA SER A 84 0.10 20.53 -6.51
C SER A 84 0.87 21.35 -5.49
N GLY A 85 2.18 21.16 -5.36
CA GLY A 85 2.94 21.87 -4.33
C GLY A 85 4.45 21.61 -4.34
N PRO A 86 5.15 22.10 -3.32
CA PRO A 86 6.61 22.10 -3.27
C PRO A 86 7.17 20.71 -2.89
N MET A 87 7.03 19.73 -3.76
CA MET A 87 7.62 18.41 -3.57
C MET A 87 9.12 18.45 -3.85
N SER A 88 9.94 18.12 -2.87
CA SER A 88 11.40 18.11 -2.99
C SER A 88 11.99 16.73 -3.23
N GLU A 89 11.36 15.70 -2.66
CA GLU A 89 11.77 14.30 -2.78
C GLU A 89 10.55 13.40 -2.52
N MET A 90 10.48 12.28 -3.22
CA MET A 90 9.55 11.19 -2.87
C MET A 90 10.21 9.85 -3.17
N LYS A 91 10.19 8.94 -2.19
CA LYS A 91 10.77 7.61 -2.34
C LYS A 91 9.73 6.53 -2.06
N SER A 92 9.64 5.57 -3.01
CA SER A 92 8.79 4.40 -2.89
C SER A 92 9.64 3.16 -2.58
N TYR A 93 9.21 2.37 -1.60
CA TYR A 93 9.77 1.08 -1.24
C TYR A 93 8.76 0.00 -1.61
N GLY A 94 9.14 -0.98 -2.41
CA GLY A 94 8.20 -1.99 -2.86
C GLY A 94 8.83 -3.29 -3.31
N ALA A 95 7.98 -4.27 -3.57
CA ALA A 95 8.40 -5.56 -4.10
C ALA A 95 9.13 -5.41 -5.45
N PRO A 96 10.02 -6.37 -5.83
CA PRO A 96 10.57 -6.45 -7.17
C PRO A 96 9.53 -6.24 -8.27
N GLY A 97 9.81 -5.30 -9.18
CA GLY A 97 8.88 -4.80 -10.21
C GLY A 97 8.39 -3.37 -9.97
N VAL A 98 8.58 -2.77 -8.78
CA VAL A 98 8.26 -1.35 -8.54
C VAL A 98 9.09 -0.43 -9.42
N ALA A 99 10.36 -0.76 -9.67
CA ALA A 99 11.22 -0.04 -10.60
C ALA A 99 10.59 0.05 -11.99
N ASN A 100 10.22 -1.11 -12.55
CA ASN A 100 9.58 -1.18 -13.86
C ASN A 100 8.27 -0.38 -13.92
N LEU A 101 7.45 -0.44 -12.87
CA LEU A 101 6.21 0.33 -12.77
C LEU A 101 6.48 1.83 -12.83
N MET A 102 7.42 2.33 -12.04
CA MET A 102 7.74 3.76 -11.96
C MET A 102 8.41 4.28 -13.22
N GLU A 103 9.37 3.56 -13.78
CA GLU A 103 10.03 3.94 -15.04
C GLU A 103 9.03 4.07 -16.18
N HIS A 104 8.12 3.11 -16.34
CA HIS A 104 7.10 3.17 -17.39
C HIS A 104 6.05 4.24 -17.13
N PHE A 105 5.70 4.51 -15.86
CA PHE A 105 4.83 5.62 -15.53
C PHE A 105 5.46 6.95 -15.93
N LEU A 106 6.69 7.24 -15.51
CA LEU A 106 7.41 8.47 -15.86
C LEU A 106 7.58 8.61 -17.37
N LEU A 107 7.84 7.53 -18.09
CA LEU A 107 7.90 7.51 -19.54
C LEU A 107 6.52 7.87 -20.15
N SER A 108 5.44 7.32 -19.66
CA SER A 108 4.08 7.62 -20.15
C SER A 108 3.67 9.08 -19.93
N GLN A 109 4.19 9.71 -18.88
CA GLN A 109 3.92 11.11 -18.52
C GLN A 109 4.99 12.09 -19.06
N SER A 110 5.95 11.63 -19.85
CA SER A 110 7.06 12.45 -20.35
C SER A 110 6.63 13.71 -21.06
N PHE A 111 5.49 13.68 -21.76
CA PHE A 111 4.93 14.87 -22.45
C PHE A 111 4.60 15.98 -21.44
N ASP A 112 3.81 15.69 -20.41
CA ASP A 112 3.40 16.67 -19.41
C ASP A 112 4.59 17.14 -18.56
N ILE A 113 5.46 16.21 -18.15
CA ILE A 113 6.68 16.54 -17.40
C ILE A 113 7.56 17.51 -18.18
N ASN A 114 7.85 17.21 -19.45
CA ASN A 114 8.73 18.06 -20.27
C ASN A 114 8.15 19.47 -20.49
N ILE A 115 6.83 19.58 -20.67
CA ILE A 115 6.18 20.89 -20.83
C ILE A 115 6.31 21.71 -19.55
N ARG A 116 5.97 21.13 -18.38
CA ARG A 116 6.02 21.86 -17.10
C ARG A 116 7.43 22.26 -16.70
N VAL A 117 8.42 21.40 -16.93
CA VAL A 117 9.83 21.74 -16.71
C VAL A 117 10.24 22.95 -17.59
N LYS A 118 9.84 22.95 -18.86
CA LYS A 118 10.21 23.99 -19.81
C LYS A 118 9.42 25.29 -19.63
N ASP A 119 8.11 25.21 -19.41
CA ASP A 119 7.19 26.36 -19.42
C ASP A 119 7.01 26.97 -18.02
N GLU A 120 6.88 26.12 -17.01
CA GLU A 120 6.64 26.54 -15.62
C GLU A 120 7.95 26.67 -14.81
N GLY A 121 9.08 26.16 -15.32
CA GLY A 121 10.34 26.09 -14.58
C GLY A 121 10.31 25.08 -13.43
N ALA A 122 9.42 24.09 -13.50
CA ALA A 122 9.31 23.06 -12.47
C ALA A 122 10.59 22.20 -12.39
N THR A 123 10.97 21.77 -11.19
CA THR A 123 12.01 20.74 -11.03
C THR A 123 11.54 19.46 -11.73
N ASP A 124 12.45 18.82 -12.48
CA ASP A 124 12.09 17.60 -13.20
C ASP A 124 11.68 16.49 -12.23
N LEU A 125 10.46 15.97 -12.41
CA LEU A 125 9.91 14.91 -11.56
C LEU A 125 10.84 13.68 -11.50
N ARG A 126 11.53 13.39 -12.60
CA ARG A 126 12.47 12.26 -12.72
C ARG A 126 13.74 12.41 -11.86
N GLU A 127 14.05 13.61 -11.40
CA GLU A 127 15.20 13.89 -10.53
C GLU A 127 14.87 13.78 -9.04
N ILE A 128 13.60 13.94 -8.68
CA ILE A 128 13.14 13.99 -7.28
C ILE A 128 12.36 12.74 -6.84
N VAL A 129 12.05 11.84 -7.76
CA VAL A 129 11.36 10.58 -7.46
C VAL A 129 12.34 9.43 -7.56
N THR A 130 12.40 8.64 -6.50
CA THR A 130 13.24 7.45 -6.40
C THR A 130 12.45 6.25 -5.91
N TRP A 131 12.98 5.06 -6.09
CA TRP A 131 12.39 3.82 -5.61
C TRP A 131 13.46 2.83 -5.18
N GLU A 132 13.05 1.88 -4.34
CA GLU A 132 13.89 0.80 -3.87
C GLU A 132 13.11 -0.50 -3.87
N GLU A 133 13.67 -1.52 -4.52
CA GLU A 133 13.14 -2.87 -4.45
C GLU A 133 13.63 -3.54 -3.17
N ILE A 134 12.67 -3.95 -2.33
CA ILE A 134 12.93 -4.47 -0.99
C ILE A 134 13.04 -5.99 -0.98
N SER A 135 13.68 -6.50 0.06
CA SER A 135 13.69 -7.89 0.49
C SER A 135 13.37 -7.96 1.99
N GLU A 136 13.05 -9.16 2.47
CA GLU A 136 12.76 -9.38 3.90
C GLU A 136 13.87 -8.81 4.81
N GLY A 137 13.45 -8.13 5.87
CA GLY A 137 14.32 -7.51 6.86
C GLY A 137 14.09 -6.00 7.01
N ALA A 138 15.16 -5.25 7.30
CA ALA A 138 15.11 -3.81 7.45
C ALA A 138 14.84 -3.12 6.11
N VAL A 139 13.95 -2.11 6.10
CA VAL A 139 13.53 -1.38 4.89
C VAL A 139 13.89 0.09 4.97
N TYR A 140 13.55 0.74 6.09
CA TYR A 140 13.71 2.19 6.24
C TYR A 140 13.82 2.57 7.71
N GLU A 141 14.53 3.66 7.98
CA GLU A 141 14.60 4.24 9.32
C GLU A 141 14.79 5.76 9.22
N ASP A 142 14.06 6.50 10.05
CA ASP A 142 14.27 7.91 10.32
C ASP A 142 14.10 8.19 11.82
N GLU A 143 14.06 9.46 12.21
CA GLU A 143 13.96 9.85 13.62
C GLU A 143 12.63 9.48 14.29
N ARG A 144 11.60 9.08 13.51
CA ARG A 144 10.24 8.75 14.00
C ARG A 144 9.89 7.29 13.90
N VAL A 145 10.38 6.62 12.84
CA VAL A 145 9.98 5.25 12.55
C VAL A 145 11.17 4.38 12.18
N LYS A 146 11.11 3.11 12.61
CA LYS A 146 11.92 2.04 12.06
C LYS A 146 11.00 1.05 11.36
N VAL A 147 11.28 0.79 10.07
CA VAL A 147 10.43 -0.07 9.23
C VAL A 147 11.18 -1.33 8.84
N SER A 148 10.55 -2.46 9.10
CA SER A 148 11.00 -3.76 8.63
C SER A 148 9.88 -4.49 7.89
N CYS A 149 10.22 -5.50 7.09
CA CYS A 149 9.23 -6.32 6.41
C CYS A 149 9.48 -7.81 6.55
N LEU A 150 8.39 -8.57 6.51
CA LEU A 150 8.35 -10.04 6.49
C LEU A 150 7.71 -10.46 5.16
N ARG A 151 8.34 -11.39 4.44
CA ARG A 151 7.70 -11.97 3.26
C ARG A 151 6.57 -12.90 3.66
N VAL A 152 5.37 -12.65 3.12
CA VAL A 152 4.15 -13.44 3.36
C VAL A 152 3.78 -14.27 2.15
N ILE A 153 2.77 -15.15 2.28
CA ILE A 153 2.41 -16.13 1.25
C ILE A 153 1.13 -15.68 0.52
N HIS A 154 1.29 -15.17 -0.70
CA HIS A 154 0.20 -14.68 -1.54
C HIS A 154 0.31 -15.20 -2.99
N PRO A 155 0.14 -16.52 -3.25
CA PRO A 155 0.30 -17.07 -4.58
C PRO A 155 -0.74 -16.55 -5.57
N PRO A 156 -0.36 -16.33 -6.87
CA PRO A 156 0.94 -16.65 -7.46
C PRO A 156 2.01 -15.55 -7.27
N VAL A 157 1.75 -14.52 -6.45
CA VAL A 157 2.72 -13.45 -6.18
C VAL A 157 3.80 -13.95 -5.24
N HIS A 158 5.05 -13.96 -5.71
CA HIS A 158 6.19 -14.45 -4.93
C HIS A 158 6.76 -13.40 -3.97
N HIS A 159 6.56 -12.13 -4.26
CA HIS A 159 7.07 -10.99 -3.51
C HIS A 159 5.89 -10.17 -2.95
N CYS A 160 5.44 -10.58 -1.78
CA CYS A 160 4.43 -9.89 -0.98
C CYS A 160 4.95 -9.73 0.44
N TYR A 161 4.87 -8.52 1.02
CA TYR A 161 5.52 -8.17 2.27
C TYR A 161 4.55 -7.51 3.25
N ALA A 162 4.45 -8.08 4.44
CA ALA A 162 3.93 -7.37 5.61
C ALA A 162 4.96 -6.35 6.09
N PHE A 163 4.51 -5.20 6.57
CA PHE A 163 5.36 -4.15 7.13
C PHE A 163 5.14 -3.98 8.64
N LYS A 164 6.23 -3.79 9.38
CA LYS A 164 6.21 -3.39 10.78
C LYS A 164 6.82 -2.01 10.92
N PHE A 165 6.06 -1.09 11.51
CA PHE A 165 6.48 0.26 11.87
C PHE A 165 6.64 0.34 13.38
N GLU A 166 7.86 0.47 13.85
CA GLU A 166 8.18 0.70 15.25
C GLU A 166 8.34 2.20 15.48
N THR A 167 7.61 2.75 16.45
CA THR A 167 7.59 4.19 16.79
C THR A 167 7.67 4.39 18.28
N ALA A 168 7.97 5.59 18.73
CA ALA A 168 7.93 5.92 20.17
C ALA A 168 6.52 5.78 20.78
N ALA A 169 5.46 5.84 19.97
CA ALA A 169 4.06 5.71 20.43
C ALA A 169 3.54 4.26 20.42
N GLY A 170 4.28 3.33 19.84
CA GLY A 170 3.91 1.93 19.70
C GLY A 170 4.24 1.36 18.33
N THR A 171 3.93 0.10 18.14
CA THR A 171 4.22 -0.67 16.92
C THR A 171 2.95 -0.92 16.13
N VAL A 172 2.97 -0.63 14.83
CA VAL A 172 1.88 -0.93 13.89
C VAL A 172 2.38 -1.91 12.84
N VAL A 173 1.63 -3.00 12.64
CA VAL A 173 1.91 -4.00 11.60
C VAL A 173 0.81 -3.98 10.55
N PHE A 174 1.20 -3.97 9.28
CA PHE A 174 0.33 -4.11 8.11
C PHE A 174 0.59 -5.48 7.50
N GLY A 175 -0.40 -6.40 7.54
CA GLY A 175 -0.24 -7.81 7.22
C GLY A 175 -0.09 -8.13 5.73
N ALA A 176 -0.41 -7.18 4.84
CA ALA A 176 -0.57 -7.39 3.40
C ALA A 176 -1.68 -8.42 3.05
N ASP A 177 -1.74 -8.82 1.78
CA ASP A 177 -2.55 -9.96 1.35
C ASP A 177 -1.76 -11.25 1.57
N THR A 178 -2.37 -12.24 2.21
CA THR A 178 -1.69 -13.51 2.54
C THR A 178 -2.70 -14.60 2.85
N THR A 179 -2.37 -15.84 2.51
CA THR A 179 -3.05 -16.98 3.14
C THR A 179 -2.75 -17.01 4.64
N TYR A 180 -3.46 -17.84 5.41
CA TYR A 180 -3.14 -18.04 6.83
C TYR A 180 -1.66 -18.38 7.02
N PHE A 181 -0.94 -17.52 7.70
CA PHE A 181 0.51 -17.59 7.82
C PHE A 181 0.96 -17.32 9.27
N PRO A 182 1.09 -18.37 10.11
CA PRO A 182 1.46 -18.23 11.51
C PRO A 182 2.69 -17.36 11.80
N PRO A 183 3.78 -17.36 10.98
CA PRO A 183 4.91 -16.47 11.24
C PRO A 183 4.55 -14.97 11.25
N LEU A 184 3.42 -14.57 10.63
CA LEU A 184 2.95 -13.19 10.72
C LEU A 184 2.48 -12.85 12.15
N ALA A 185 1.91 -13.80 12.89
CA ALA A 185 1.55 -13.59 14.30
C ALA A 185 2.81 -13.36 15.16
N ASP A 186 3.88 -14.14 14.92
CA ASP A 186 5.18 -13.91 15.59
C ASP A 186 5.79 -12.55 15.20
N PHE A 187 5.71 -12.17 13.94
CA PHE A 187 6.18 -10.86 13.46
C PHE A 187 5.39 -9.70 14.06
N ALA A 188 4.08 -9.89 14.30
CA ALA A 188 3.19 -8.92 14.91
C ALA A 188 3.13 -9.01 16.45
N LYS A 189 3.92 -9.90 17.05
CA LYS A 189 3.93 -10.06 18.50
C LYS A 189 4.23 -8.73 19.20
N ASP A 190 3.45 -8.45 20.24
CA ASP A 190 3.53 -7.21 21.02
C ASP A 190 3.23 -5.92 20.22
N ALA A 191 2.71 -6.04 18.99
CA ALA A 191 2.28 -4.86 18.23
C ALA A 191 1.06 -4.20 18.92
N THR A 192 1.07 -2.87 18.91
CA THR A 192 -0.08 -2.08 19.40
C THR A 192 -1.29 -2.25 18.50
N ILE A 193 -1.06 -2.35 17.18
CA ILE A 193 -2.10 -2.53 16.17
C ILE A 193 -1.59 -3.49 15.08
N LEU A 194 -2.42 -4.48 14.73
CA LEU A 194 -2.28 -5.26 13.51
C LEU A 194 -3.41 -4.88 12.54
N VAL A 195 -3.06 -4.35 11.38
CA VAL A 195 -3.96 -4.18 10.24
C VAL A 195 -3.82 -5.39 9.33
N HIS A 196 -4.88 -6.15 9.16
CA HIS A 196 -4.86 -7.41 8.41
C HIS A 196 -6.06 -7.48 7.47
N GLU A 197 -5.91 -8.14 6.33
CA GLU A 197 -7.03 -8.55 5.52
C GLU A 197 -7.95 -9.51 6.29
N ALA A 198 -9.21 -9.58 5.91
CA ALA A 198 -10.15 -10.54 6.49
C ALA A 198 -11.22 -10.91 5.45
N MET A 199 -11.05 -12.05 4.80
CA MET A 199 -11.99 -12.50 3.78
C MET A 199 -13.26 -13.10 4.41
N PHE A 200 -14.41 -12.49 4.13
CA PHE A 200 -15.71 -13.09 4.46
C PHE A 200 -16.06 -14.16 3.44
N VAL A 201 -15.77 -15.41 3.75
CA VAL A 201 -15.88 -16.56 2.85
C VAL A 201 -17.25 -16.68 2.15
N PRO A 202 -18.42 -16.53 2.83
CA PRO A 202 -19.71 -16.62 2.13
C PRO A 202 -19.91 -15.51 1.07
N GLY A 203 -19.41 -14.31 1.32
CA GLY A 203 -19.43 -13.20 0.38
C GLY A 203 -18.50 -13.42 -0.80
N ALA A 204 -17.29 -13.88 -0.54
CA ALA A 204 -16.29 -14.21 -1.55
C ALA A 204 -16.82 -15.31 -2.52
N LYS A 205 -17.45 -16.37 -2.00
CA LYS A 205 -18.07 -17.42 -2.82
C LYS A 205 -19.14 -16.87 -3.76
N LYS A 206 -19.99 -15.95 -3.29
CA LYS A 206 -21.01 -15.30 -4.14
C LYS A 206 -20.39 -14.47 -5.27
N ILE A 207 -19.29 -13.76 -4.98
CA ILE A 207 -18.54 -13.01 -5.99
C ILE A 207 -17.95 -13.96 -7.02
N CYS A 208 -17.34 -15.06 -6.58
CA CYS A 208 -16.76 -16.07 -7.48
C CYS A 208 -17.81 -16.73 -8.38
N GLU A 209 -18.98 -17.04 -7.83
CA GLU A 209 -20.10 -17.59 -8.62
C GLU A 209 -20.57 -16.59 -9.68
N TYR A 210 -20.75 -15.32 -9.32
CA TYR A 210 -21.11 -14.27 -10.27
C TYR A 210 -20.04 -14.06 -11.36
N MET A 211 -18.76 -14.16 -10.99
CA MET A 211 -17.62 -13.96 -11.90
C MET A 211 -17.24 -15.21 -12.70
N LYS A 212 -17.79 -16.38 -12.39
CA LYS A 212 -17.43 -17.67 -13.00
C LYS A 212 -17.39 -17.67 -14.53
N PRO A 213 -18.30 -16.98 -15.25
CA PRO A 213 -18.25 -16.94 -16.72
C PRO A 213 -16.99 -16.29 -17.31
N VAL A 214 -16.32 -15.39 -16.56
CA VAL A 214 -15.15 -14.63 -17.02
C VAL A 214 -13.88 -14.93 -16.21
N LYS A 215 -14.02 -15.52 -15.02
CA LYS A 215 -12.93 -15.89 -14.11
C LYS A 215 -13.23 -17.23 -13.44
N PRO A 216 -13.14 -18.37 -14.17
CA PRO A 216 -13.62 -19.68 -13.68
C PRO A 216 -12.84 -20.21 -12.46
N THR A 217 -11.58 -19.82 -12.29
CA THR A 217 -10.65 -20.24 -11.21
C THR A 217 -10.51 -19.21 -10.09
N LEU A 218 -11.39 -18.21 -10.01
CA LEU A 218 -11.26 -17.11 -9.03
C LEU A 218 -11.37 -17.62 -7.58
N TRP A 219 -12.18 -18.65 -7.33
CA TRP A 219 -12.28 -19.24 -6.00
C TRP A 219 -10.97 -19.92 -5.58
N ASP A 220 -10.35 -20.69 -6.46
CA ASP A 220 -9.08 -21.36 -6.18
C ASP A 220 -7.98 -20.35 -5.81
N HIS A 221 -7.99 -19.19 -6.50
CA HIS A 221 -7.10 -18.08 -6.15
C HIS A 221 -7.42 -17.53 -4.76
N PHE A 222 -8.67 -17.22 -4.46
CA PHE A 222 -9.06 -16.66 -3.15
C PHE A 222 -8.71 -17.60 -2.00
N GLU A 223 -8.99 -18.89 -2.15
CA GLU A 223 -8.71 -19.90 -1.13
C GLU A 223 -7.20 -20.10 -0.89
N ALA A 224 -6.40 -19.99 -1.94
CA ALA A 224 -4.94 -20.15 -1.86
C ALA A 224 -4.21 -18.91 -1.33
N SER A 225 -4.82 -17.71 -1.43
CA SER A 225 -4.08 -16.44 -1.37
C SER A 225 -4.54 -15.49 -0.29
N HIS A 226 -5.72 -15.73 0.32
CA HIS A 226 -6.31 -14.80 1.29
C HIS A 226 -6.69 -15.46 2.62
N THR A 227 -6.61 -14.70 3.69
CA THR A 227 -6.93 -15.17 5.04
C THR A 227 -8.42 -14.97 5.34
N SER A 228 -9.09 -16.05 5.79
CA SER A 228 -10.49 -15.97 6.24
C SER A 228 -10.64 -15.16 7.54
N CYS A 229 -11.83 -14.60 7.79
CA CYS A 229 -12.13 -13.95 9.06
C CYS A 229 -11.89 -14.87 10.29
N GLU A 230 -12.12 -16.19 10.12
CA GLU A 230 -11.91 -17.18 11.18
C GLU A 230 -10.42 -17.38 11.47
N ASP A 231 -9.58 -17.43 10.40
CA ASP A 231 -8.14 -17.59 10.55
C ASP A 231 -7.45 -16.32 11.07
N VAL A 232 -7.98 -15.13 10.74
CA VAL A 232 -7.54 -13.86 11.39
C VAL A 232 -7.79 -13.93 12.90
N GLY A 233 -8.97 -14.43 13.32
CA GLY A 233 -9.27 -14.65 14.74
C GLY A 233 -8.28 -15.60 15.41
N ARG A 234 -7.84 -16.66 14.72
CA ARG A 234 -6.80 -17.59 15.23
C ARG A 234 -5.45 -16.88 15.39
N SER A 235 -5.04 -16.08 14.38
CA SER A 235 -3.77 -15.33 14.46
C SER A 235 -3.76 -14.35 15.63
N ALA A 236 -4.88 -13.70 15.93
CA ALA A 236 -4.99 -12.72 17.00
C ALA A 236 -4.97 -13.35 18.43
N THR A 237 -5.04 -14.67 18.54
CA THR A 237 -5.02 -15.39 19.84
C THR A 237 -3.69 -16.09 20.10
N GLN A 238 -2.73 -16.03 19.22
CA GLN A 238 -1.36 -16.55 19.36
C GLN A 238 -0.42 -15.49 19.97
#